data_a09a43394a6553a692b763a4c9351b1f
#
_entry.id   a09a43394a6553a692b763a4c9351b1f
#
_cell.length_a   1.000
_cell.length_b   1.000
_cell.length_c   1.000
_cell.angle_alpha   90.00
_cell.angle_beta   90.00
_cell.angle_gamma   90.00
#
_symmetry.space_group_name_H-M   'P 1'
#
loop_
_entity.id
_entity.type
_entity.pdbx_description
1 polymer ?
#
loop_
_entity_poly.entity_id
_entity_poly.type
_entity_poly.pdbx_seq_one_letter_code
_entity_poly.pdbx_strand_id
1 'polypeptide(L)'
;MMLKLSKLTLIMAVMGTAGCSTINYGADEKTTLFSEPKIGNEVEVFVGDYMINQGRSVTKEYLILKTPVDGFSYDIPTGSYSRIGEFKGNPYFSIISTDGATISYAAGLIDPPKAIHTKKAGEVCITSVSYQSAACYDAMYEIKEKTMSDKQSFQQTLIYNGSVGSKINISYREFSDGMARNAFTNNVEYDMEKSEIINYKGAQIEVIDYDNTSIKYKVIKHFRNDISF
;
A
#
# COMPACT_ATOMS: atom_id res chain seq x y z
N MET A 1 15.06 -49.78 65.65
CA MET A 1 15.01 -48.30 65.52
C MET A 1 14.75 -48.03 64.07
N MET A 2 13.46 -47.80 63.73
CA MET A 2 13.01 -47.65 62.30
C MET A 2 12.98 -46.19 61.92
N LEU A 3 13.77 -45.85 60.90
CA LEU A 3 13.77 -44.52 60.31
C LEU A 3 12.70 -44.41 59.21
N LYS A 4 11.67 -43.61 59.44
CA LYS A 4 10.62 -43.36 58.45
C LYS A 4 11.15 -42.35 57.41
N LEU A 5 11.30 -42.79 56.16
CA LEU A 5 11.66 -41.94 54.99
C LEU A 5 10.41 -41.20 54.57
N SER A 6 10.39 -39.90 54.79
CA SER A 6 9.32 -38.99 54.32
C SER A 6 9.45 -38.78 52.81
N LYS A 7 8.39 -39.16 52.06
CA LYS A 7 8.27 -38.90 50.62
C LYS A 7 7.96 -37.43 50.43
N LEU A 8 8.94 -36.65 50.06
CA LEU A 8 8.78 -35.25 49.61
C LEU A 8 8.28 -35.26 48.16
N THR A 9 6.99 -35.04 47.97
CA THR A 9 6.37 -34.93 46.64
C THR A 9 6.70 -33.57 46.07
N LEU A 10 7.62 -33.52 45.09
CA LEU A 10 7.98 -32.32 44.33
C LEU A 10 6.83 -31.99 43.35
N ILE A 11 5.98 -31.02 43.73
CA ILE A 11 4.98 -30.46 42.82
C ILE A 11 5.71 -29.53 41.85
N MET A 12 5.95 -30.03 40.65
CA MET A 12 6.50 -29.25 39.55
C MET A 12 5.38 -28.32 39.02
N ALA A 13 5.37 -27.07 39.48
CA ALA A 13 4.49 -26.06 38.92
C ALA A 13 4.90 -25.75 37.48
N VAL A 14 4.14 -26.30 36.51
CA VAL A 14 4.23 -25.90 35.10
C VAL A 14 3.71 -24.48 35.01
N MET A 15 4.62 -23.50 35.06
CA MET A 15 4.31 -22.13 34.67
C MET A 15 4.03 -22.12 33.16
N GLY A 16 2.75 -22.20 32.79
CA GLY A 16 2.31 -21.97 31.45
C GLY A 16 2.72 -20.53 31.06
N THR A 17 3.68 -20.41 30.17
CA THR A 17 3.97 -19.13 29.51
C THR A 17 2.74 -18.75 28.71
N ALA A 18 1.89 -17.89 29.27
CA ALA A 18 0.88 -17.18 28.51
C ALA A 18 1.62 -16.29 27.50
N GLY A 19 1.93 -16.84 26.34
CA GLY A 19 2.47 -16.08 25.23
C GLY A 19 1.44 -15.01 24.87
N CYS A 20 1.73 -13.75 25.15
CA CYS A 20 0.95 -12.65 24.64
C CYS A 20 0.96 -12.75 23.11
N SER A 21 -0.15 -13.20 22.55
CA SER A 21 -0.36 -13.24 21.11
C SER A 21 -0.57 -11.80 20.64
N THR A 22 0.43 -11.23 20.00
CA THR A 22 0.38 -9.86 19.50
C THR A 22 0.07 -9.84 18.03
N ILE A 23 -0.70 -8.85 17.59
CA ILE A 23 -0.90 -8.54 16.16
C ILE A 23 0.48 -8.23 15.57
N ASN A 24 0.84 -8.88 14.48
CA ASN A 24 2.02 -8.56 13.69
C ASN A 24 1.68 -7.34 12.83
N TYR A 25 2.11 -6.16 13.27
CA TYR A 25 1.83 -4.90 12.60
C TYR A 25 2.75 -4.71 11.39
N GLY A 26 2.25 -4.05 10.33
CA GLY A 26 3.03 -3.66 9.15
C GLY A 26 3.34 -4.76 8.14
N ALA A 27 2.77 -5.97 8.30
CA ALA A 27 3.00 -7.10 7.40
C ALA A 27 2.29 -6.98 6.03
N ASP A 28 1.53 -5.92 5.76
CA ASP A 28 0.42 -5.97 4.81
C ASP A 28 0.41 -4.91 3.73
N GLU A 29 1.50 -4.16 3.56
CA GLU A 29 1.65 -3.24 2.45
C GLU A 29 2.29 -3.95 1.26
N LYS A 30 1.49 -4.25 0.24
CA LYS A 30 2.01 -4.82 -1.00
C LYS A 30 2.56 -3.72 -1.88
N THR A 31 3.87 -3.58 -1.87
CA THR A 31 4.56 -2.67 -2.77
C THR A 31 4.76 -3.33 -4.13
N THR A 32 4.30 -2.68 -5.19
CA THR A 32 4.49 -3.10 -6.57
C THR A 32 5.33 -2.07 -7.32
N LEU A 33 6.47 -2.50 -7.85
CA LEU A 33 7.27 -1.70 -8.77
C LEU A 33 6.76 -1.89 -10.20
N PHE A 34 6.65 -0.81 -10.93
CA PHE A 34 6.27 -0.85 -12.34
C PHE A 34 7.20 0.00 -13.19
N SER A 35 7.41 -0.43 -14.43
CA SER A 35 8.19 0.26 -15.43
C SER A 35 7.62 -0.08 -16.80
N GLU A 36 7.00 0.91 -17.43
CA GLU A 36 6.35 0.79 -18.75
C GLU A 36 6.86 1.88 -19.70
N PRO A 37 6.93 1.55 -21.01
CA PRO A 37 6.79 0.24 -21.64
C PRO A 37 7.97 -0.68 -21.30
N LYS A 38 7.86 -1.97 -21.56
CA LYS A 38 8.97 -2.92 -21.35
C LYS A 38 10.16 -2.59 -22.25
N ILE A 39 11.37 -2.76 -21.72
CA ILE A 39 12.62 -2.55 -22.47
C ILE A 39 12.63 -3.35 -23.77
N GLY A 40 13.01 -2.71 -24.86
CA GLY A 40 13.16 -3.32 -26.19
C GLY A 40 11.87 -3.40 -27.02
N ASN A 41 10.70 -3.14 -26.42
CA ASN A 41 9.46 -3.09 -27.19
C ASN A 41 9.36 -1.79 -27.99
N GLU A 42 8.96 -1.89 -29.26
CA GLU A 42 8.55 -0.74 -30.04
C GLU A 42 7.16 -0.31 -29.61
N VAL A 43 7.01 0.99 -29.35
CA VAL A 43 5.77 1.61 -28.90
C VAL A 43 5.58 2.92 -29.66
N GLU A 44 4.33 3.23 -29.94
CA GLU A 44 3.92 4.54 -30.46
C GLU A 44 2.99 5.20 -29.43
N VAL A 45 3.23 6.50 -29.17
CA VAL A 45 2.40 7.31 -28.27
C VAL A 45 2.14 8.69 -28.91
N PHE A 46 1.05 9.33 -28.48
CA PHE A 46 0.62 10.61 -28.98
C PHE A 46 1.02 11.75 -28.02
N VAL A 47 0.90 12.99 -28.51
CA VAL A 47 1.13 14.19 -27.68
C VAL A 47 0.28 14.15 -26.43
N GLY A 48 0.92 14.29 -25.26
CA GLY A 48 0.31 14.21 -23.93
C GLY A 48 0.41 12.85 -23.28
N ASP A 49 0.74 11.78 -24.02
CA ASP A 49 0.89 10.43 -23.48
C ASP A 49 2.25 10.21 -22.82
N TYR A 50 2.31 9.22 -21.93
CA TYR A 50 3.55 8.81 -21.28
C TYR A 50 4.43 7.99 -22.22
N MET A 51 5.65 8.47 -22.48
CA MET A 51 6.72 7.71 -23.13
C MET A 51 7.38 6.72 -22.13
N ILE A 52 7.55 7.13 -20.88
CA ILE A 52 7.97 6.27 -19.77
C ILE A 52 7.07 6.57 -18.59
N ASN A 53 6.62 5.50 -17.95
CA ASN A 53 5.92 5.54 -16.69
C ASN A 53 6.55 4.51 -15.75
N GLN A 54 7.27 4.99 -14.75
CA GLN A 54 8.01 4.14 -13.80
C GLN A 54 7.74 4.60 -12.39
N GLY A 55 7.57 3.63 -11.48
CA GLY A 55 7.33 4.00 -10.10
C GLY A 55 7.09 2.83 -9.18
N ARG A 56 6.54 3.20 -8.05
CA ARG A 56 6.12 2.30 -6.98
C ARG A 56 4.69 2.65 -6.58
N SER A 57 3.85 1.65 -6.51
CA SER A 57 2.50 1.75 -5.93
C SER A 57 2.40 0.88 -4.69
N VAL A 58 1.65 1.35 -3.72
CA VAL A 58 1.34 0.62 -2.48
C VAL A 58 -0.13 0.23 -2.50
N THR A 59 -0.39 -1.05 -2.32
CA THR A 59 -1.75 -1.58 -2.24
C THR A 59 -2.01 -2.04 -0.81
N LYS A 60 -3.14 -1.59 -0.23
CA LYS A 60 -3.60 -1.97 1.10
C LYS A 60 -4.96 -2.64 1.04
N GLU A 61 -5.19 -3.57 1.95
CA GLU A 61 -6.53 -4.12 2.18
C GLU A 61 -7.35 -3.21 3.11
N TYR A 62 -8.64 -3.19 2.85
CA TYR A 62 -9.64 -2.49 3.67
C TYR A 62 -10.81 -3.40 3.96
N LEU A 63 -11.24 -3.42 5.22
CA LEU A 63 -12.55 -3.91 5.59
C LEU A 63 -13.54 -2.75 5.38
N ILE A 64 -14.51 -2.93 4.48
CA ILE A 64 -15.55 -1.96 4.17
C ILE A 64 -16.82 -2.43 4.84
N LEU A 65 -17.19 -1.78 5.94
CA LEU A 65 -18.42 -2.06 6.68
C LEU A 65 -19.59 -1.35 6.02
N LYS A 66 -20.57 -2.13 5.54
CA LYS A 66 -21.73 -1.63 4.76
C LYS A 66 -22.86 -1.09 5.63
N THR A 67 -23.02 -1.67 6.82
CA THR A 67 -24.04 -1.28 7.79
C THR A 67 -23.37 -1.05 9.13
N PRO A 68 -23.84 -0.07 9.94
CA PRO A 68 -23.28 0.11 11.26
C PRO A 68 -23.57 -1.11 12.13
N VAL A 69 -22.75 -1.33 13.12
CA VAL A 69 -22.97 -2.30 14.18
C VAL A 69 -23.31 -1.52 15.44
N ASP A 70 -24.53 -1.70 15.93
CA ASP A 70 -24.98 -1.19 17.24
C ASP A 70 -24.88 -2.34 18.23
N GLY A 71 -23.75 -2.46 18.89
CA GLY A 71 -23.43 -3.58 19.76
C GLY A 71 -23.62 -3.24 21.24
N PHE A 72 -23.77 -4.25 22.08
CA PHE A 72 -23.86 -4.04 23.53
C PHE A 72 -22.60 -3.42 24.14
N SER A 73 -21.42 -3.76 23.60
CA SER A 73 -20.12 -3.31 24.14
C SER A 73 -19.44 -2.29 23.23
N TYR A 74 -19.60 -2.43 21.93
CA TYR A 74 -18.94 -1.59 20.94
C TYR A 74 -19.89 -1.26 19.80
N ASP A 75 -19.96 0.00 19.41
CA ASP A 75 -20.64 0.46 18.20
C ASP A 75 -19.59 0.73 17.14
N ILE A 76 -19.77 0.13 15.95
CA ILE A 76 -18.84 0.26 14.83
C ILE A 76 -19.56 1.02 13.72
N PRO A 77 -19.16 2.26 13.41
CA PRO A 77 -19.77 3.01 12.31
C PRO A 77 -19.45 2.37 10.95
N THR A 78 -20.32 2.63 9.96
CA THR A 78 -19.99 2.31 8.56
C THR A 78 -18.71 3.01 8.14
N GLY A 79 -17.92 2.40 7.26
CA GLY A 79 -16.70 3.01 6.79
C GLY A 79 -15.72 2.02 6.22
N SER A 80 -14.54 2.54 5.81
CA SER A 80 -13.43 1.75 5.32
C SER A 80 -12.31 1.74 6.37
N TYR A 81 -11.99 0.58 6.89
CA TYR A 81 -10.99 0.35 7.93
C TYR A 81 -9.76 -0.30 7.32
N SER A 82 -8.61 0.41 7.34
CA SER A 82 -7.38 -0.09 6.75
C SER A 82 -6.83 -1.28 7.53
N ARG A 83 -6.28 -2.27 6.83
CA ARG A 83 -5.52 -3.35 7.46
C ARG A 83 -4.32 -2.77 8.19
N ILE A 84 -4.08 -3.23 9.41
CA ILE A 84 -2.96 -2.80 10.26
C ILE A 84 -1.99 -3.95 10.57
N GLY A 85 -2.37 -5.18 10.25
CA GLY A 85 -1.54 -6.34 10.49
C GLY A 85 -2.31 -7.66 10.39
N GLU A 86 -1.68 -8.70 10.90
CA GLU A 86 -2.27 -10.03 10.96
C GLU A 86 -1.96 -10.75 12.28
N PHE A 87 -2.78 -11.72 12.60
CA PHE A 87 -2.51 -12.67 13.66
C PHE A 87 -3.02 -14.06 13.27
N LYS A 88 -2.12 -15.05 13.27
CA LYS A 88 -2.42 -16.43 12.84
C LYS A 88 -3.07 -16.52 11.46
N GLY A 89 -2.62 -15.67 10.50
CA GLY A 89 -3.14 -15.63 9.14
C GLY A 89 -4.48 -14.91 8.98
N ASN A 90 -5.07 -14.36 10.05
CA ASN A 90 -6.28 -13.54 9.96
C ASN A 90 -5.94 -12.05 9.90
N PRO A 91 -6.58 -11.28 9.01
CA PRO A 91 -6.34 -9.86 8.90
C PRO A 91 -6.95 -9.09 10.09
N TYR A 92 -6.23 -8.05 10.52
CA TYR A 92 -6.63 -7.11 11.55
C TYR A 92 -6.66 -5.70 10.98
N PHE A 93 -7.74 -4.98 11.30
CA PHE A 93 -8.03 -3.67 10.73
C PHE A 93 -8.03 -2.59 11.81
N SER A 94 -7.81 -1.34 11.38
CA SER A 94 -7.85 -0.15 12.24
C SER A 94 -9.20 -0.02 12.94
N ILE A 95 -9.21 0.62 14.10
CA ILE A 95 -10.44 1.05 14.80
C ILE A 95 -10.90 2.44 14.33
N ILE A 96 -10.13 3.09 13.48
CA ILE A 96 -10.44 4.39 12.90
C ILE A 96 -10.62 4.17 11.40
N SER A 97 -11.77 4.59 10.89
CA SER A 97 -12.06 4.53 9.46
C SER A 97 -11.28 5.61 8.67
N THR A 98 -11.25 5.50 7.36
CA THR A 98 -10.53 6.45 6.49
C THR A 98 -11.12 7.86 6.48
N ASP A 99 -12.38 8.03 6.88
CA ASP A 99 -13.07 9.31 7.06
C ASP A 99 -13.00 9.84 8.50
N GLY A 100 -12.30 9.14 9.38
CA GLY A 100 -12.05 9.56 10.76
C GLY A 100 -13.09 9.09 11.78
N ALA A 101 -14.11 8.33 11.37
CA ALA A 101 -15.06 7.76 12.33
C ALA A 101 -14.36 6.69 13.21
N THR A 102 -14.70 6.64 14.49
CA THR A 102 -14.10 5.75 15.48
C THR A 102 -15.12 4.84 16.11
N ILE A 103 -14.69 3.68 16.61
CA ILE A 103 -15.51 2.78 17.41
C ILE A 103 -15.89 3.45 18.72
N SER A 104 -17.18 3.46 19.05
CA SER A 104 -17.70 3.93 20.33
C SER A 104 -17.80 2.78 21.34
N TYR A 105 -17.53 3.06 22.60
CA TYR A 105 -17.66 2.12 23.72
C TYR A 105 -17.79 2.87 25.05
N ALA A 106 -18.34 2.22 26.07
CA ALA A 106 -18.48 2.82 27.40
C ALA A 106 -17.12 2.86 28.12
N ALA A 107 -16.37 3.93 27.95
CA ALA A 107 -15.05 4.11 28.57
C ALA A 107 -15.12 3.97 30.09
N GLY A 108 -14.19 3.21 30.67
CA GLY A 108 -14.16 2.91 32.11
C GLY A 108 -14.99 1.70 32.53
N LEU A 109 -15.90 1.21 31.68
CA LEU A 109 -16.70 0.00 31.91
C LEU A 109 -16.33 -1.13 30.95
N ILE A 110 -16.00 -0.78 29.72
CA ILE A 110 -15.64 -1.72 28.64
C ILE A 110 -14.16 -1.54 28.29
N ASP A 111 -13.46 -2.65 28.07
CA ASP A 111 -12.05 -2.64 27.70
C ASP A 111 -11.83 -1.96 26.33
N PRO A 112 -10.87 -1.04 26.20
CA PRO A 112 -10.70 -0.25 24.99
C PRO A 112 -10.47 -1.10 23.73
N PRO A 113 -11.11 -0.77 22.57
CA PRO A 113 -10.87 -1.46 21.32
C PRO A 113 -9.46 -1.19 20.81
N LYS A 114 -8.84 -2.20 20.19
CA LYS A 114 -7.49 -2.14 19.64
C LYS A 114 -7.48 -2.41 18.13
N ALA A 115 -8.32 -3.32 17.66
CA ALA A 115 -8.45 -3.68 16.27
C ALA A 115 -9.80 -4.32 15.97
N ILE A 116 -10.20 -4.27 14.70
CA ILE A 116 -11.28 -5.07 14.13
C ILE A 116 -10.67 -6.30 13.48
N HIS A 117 -11.26 -7.48 13.61
CA HIS A 117 -10.91 -8.66 12.83
C HIS A 117 -12.16 -9.44 12.40
N THR A 118 -11.99 -10.32 11.42
CA THR A 118 -13.06 -11.20 10.97
C THR A 118 -12.77 -12.62 11.42
N LYS A 119 -13.77 -13.34 11.91
CA LYS A 119 -13.62 -14.72 12.39
C LYS A 119 -14.27 -15.72 11.45
N LYS A 120 -15.42 -15.36 10.92
CA LYS A 120 -16.16 -16.09 9.89
C LYS A 120 -16.86 -15.09 8.95
N ALA A 121 -17.33 -15.55 7.81
CA ALA A 121 -18.07 -14.71 6.88
C ALA A 121 -19.32 -14.11 7.57
N GLY A 122 -19.56 -12.81 7.38
CA GLY A 122 -20.68 -12.09 7.97
C GLY A 122 -20.53 -11.73 9.45
N GLU A 123 -19.33 -11.92 10.04
CA GLU A 123 -19.08 -11.57 11.44
C GLU A 123 -17.84 -10.69 11.56
N VAL A 124 -17.94 -9.59 12.28
CA VAL A 124 -16.82 -8.75 12.70
C VAL A 124 -16.62 -8.86 14.21
N CYS A 125 -15.37 -8.93 14.64
CA CYS A 125 -15.02 -9.03 16.05
C CYS A 125 -14.11 -7.86 16.44
N ILE A 126 -14.23 -7.42 17.69
CA ILE A 126 -13.34 -6.43 18.29
C ILE A 126 -12.26 -7.15 19.10
N THR A 127 -11.01 -6.87 18.79
CA THR A 127 -9.88 -7.14 19.66
C THR A 127 -9.72 -5.93 20.57
N SER A 128 -9.74 -6.15 21.87
CA SER A 128 -9.49 -5.12 22.88
C SER A 128 -8.06 -5.21 23.42
N VAL A 129 -7.73 -4.35 24.35
CA VAL A 129 -6.40 -4.36 24.98
C VAL A 129 -6.14 -5.69 25.69
N SER A 130 -7.13 -6.24 26.40
CA SER A 130 -6.98 -7.44 27.22
C SER A 130 -7.44 -8.71 26.50
N TYR A 131 -8.34 -8.64 25.53
CA TYR A 131 -8.98 -9.78 24.90
C TYR A 131 -8.86 -9.80 23.38
N GLN A 132 -8.50 -10.95 22.81
CA GLN A 132 -8.34 -11.11 21.36
C GLN A 132 -9.66 -11.10 20.59
N SER A 133 -10.75 -11.49 21.24
CA SER A 133 -12.12 -11.40 20.72
C SER A 133 -13.00 -10.97 21.88
N ALA A 134 -13.03 -9.66 22.17
CA ALA A 134 -13.81 -9.11 23.27
C ALA A 134 -15.32 -9.16 22.98
N ALA A 135 -15.72 -8.91 21.74
CA ALA A 135 -17.07 -9.06 21.25
C ALA A 135 -17.09 -9.33 19.75
N CYS A 136 -18.08 -10.09 19.28
CA CYS A 136 -18.32 -10.37 17.87
C CYS A 136 -19.76 -10.06 17.52
N TYR A 137 -19.99 -9.54 16.31
CA TYR A 137 -21.28 -9.06 15.82
C TYR A 137 -21.50 -9.50 14.38
N ASP A 138 -22.74 -9.84 14.05
CA ASP A 138 -23.12 -10.05 12.66
C ASP A 138 -23.06 -8.71 11.92
N ALA A 139 -22.42 -8.69 10.75
CA ALA A 139 -22.20 -7.48 9.98
C ALA A 139 -22.08 -7.76 8.48
N MET A 140 -22.61 -6.84 7.68
CA MET A 140 -22.37 -6.85 6.24
C MET A 140 -21.08 -6.07 5.93
N TYR A 141 -20.08 -6.78 5.48
CA TYR A 141 -18.79 -6.18 5.09
C TYR A 141 -18.24 -6.83 3.83
N GLU A 142 -17.27 -6.16 3.22
CA GLU A 142 -16.41 -6.73 2.19
C GLU A 142 -14.96 -6.36 2.49
N ILE A 143 -14.02 -7.23 2.08
CA ILE A 143 -12.59 -6.91 2.12
C ILE A 143 -12.15 -6.63 0.69
N LYS A 144 -11.54 -5.46 0.47
CA LYS A 144 -11.04 -5.03 -0.84
C LYS A 144 -9.65 -4.47 -0.75
N GLU A 145 -8.83 -4.81 -1.75
CA GLU A 145 -7.57 -4.14 -1.99
C GLU A 145 -7.82 -2.79 -2.69
N LYS A 146 -7.14 -1.74 -2.22
CA LYS A 146 -7.10 -0.43 -2.89
C LYS A 146 -5.65 -0.03 -3.07
N THR A 147 -5.30 0.37 -4.30
CA THR A 147 -4.01 1.01 -4.55
C THR A 147 -4.08 2.43 -4.02
N MET A 148 -3.14 2.77 -3.15
CA MET A 148 -3.09 4.07 -2.49
C MET A 148 -2.13 5.00 -3.24
N SER A 149 -2.56 6.25 -3.38
CA SER A 149 -1.69 7.38 -3.63
C SER A 149 -1.25 7.97 -2.29
N ASP A 150 -0.50 7.21 -1.51
CA ASP A 150 -0.01 7.68 -0.21
C ASP A 150 1.46 8.14 -0.29
N LYS A 151 1.99 8.62 0.83
CA LYS A 151 3.38 9.14 0.93
C LYS A 151 4.46 8.15 0.50
N GLN A 152 4.12 6.89 0.33
CA GLN A 152 5.04 5.85 -0.10
C GLN A 152 4.93 5.56 -1.60
N SER A 153 3.89 6.06 -2.30
CA SER A 153 3.81 5.97 -3.75
C SER A 153 4.71 7.01 -4.39
N PHE A 154 5.41 6.60 -5.44
CA PHE A 154 6.28 7.47 -6.22
C PHE A 154 6.19 7.10 -7.69
N GLN A 155 6.12 8.10 -8.56
CA GLN A 155 6.01 7.91 -10.00
C GLN A 155 6.86 8.95 -10.73
N GLN A 156 7.60 8.50 -11.73
CA GLN A 156 8.35 9.33 -12.67
C GLN A 156 7.80 9.09 -14.07
N THR A 157 7.59 10.17 -14.83
CA THR A 157 7.07 10.07 -16.18
C THR A 157 7.89 10.92 -17.15
N LEU A 158 8.06 10.43 -18.38
CA LEU A 158 8.37 11.24 -19.55
C LEU A 158 7.13 11.33 -20.42
N ILE A 159 6.81 12.51 -20.90
CA ILE A 159 5.61 12.82 -21.70
C ILE A 159 6.05 13.41 -23.00
N TYR A 160 5.50 12.94 -24.12
CA TYR A 160 5.72 13.53 -25.44
C TYR A 160 4.89 14.79 -25.59
N ASN A 161 5.53 15.92 -25.96
CA ASN A 161 4.86 17.19 -26.17
C ASN A 161 4.84 17.62 -27.65
N GLY A 162 5.22 16.72 -28.56
CA GLY A 162 5.28 16.99 -29.99
C GLY A 162 6.68 17.38 -30.47
N SER A 163 6.78 17.68 -31.75
CA SER A 163 8.02 18.11 -32.41
C SER A 163 7.84 19.39 -33.21
N VAL A 164 8.94 20.11 -33.44
CA VAL A 164 9.04 21.24 -34.33
C VAL A 164 10.33 21.12 -35.14
N GLY A 165 10.21 20.81 -36.45
CA GLY A 165 11.38 20.47 -37.27
C GLY A 165 12.07 19.19 -36.74
N SER A 166 13.40 19.26 -36.56
CA SER A 166 14.20 18.16 -36.01
C SER A 166 14.15 18.06 -34.49
N LYS A 167 13.40 18.95 -33.83
CA LYS A 167 13.41 19.04 -32.36
C LYS A 167 12.19 18.37 -31.72
N ILE A 168 12.44 17.46 -30.81
CA ILE A 168 11.42 16.81 -29.98
C ILE A 168 11.35 17.49 -28.63
N ASN A 169 10.13 17.78 -28.17
CA ASN A 169 9.85 18.33 -26.85
C ASN A 169 9.29 17.24 -25.94
N ILE A 170 9.86 17.09 -24.76
CA ILE A 170 9.39 16.17 -23.73
C ILE A 170 9.25 16.88 -22.39
N SER A 171 8.28 16.45 -21.59
CA SER A 171 8.15 16.85 -20.19
C SER A 171 8.52 15.71 -19.29
N TYR A 172 9.30 15.99 -18.25
CA TYR A 172 9.51 15.10 -17.12
C TYR A 172 8.64 15.56 -15.95
N ARG A 173 7.97 14.62 -15.29
CA ARG A 173 7.21 14.89 -14.07
C ARG A 173 7.45 13.83 -13.01
N GLU A 174 7.47 14.27 -11.75
CA GLU A 174 7.44 13.41 -10.57
C GLU A 174 6.12 13.58 -9.83
N PHE A 175 5.59 12.47 -9.37
CA PHE A 175 4.43 12.42 -8.49
C PHE A 175 4.83 11.72 -7.20
N SER A 176 4.39 12.27 -6.10
CA SER A 176 4.47 11.64 -4.78
C SER A 176 3.15 11.89 -4.09
N ASP A 177 2.63 10.89 -3.39
CA ASP A 177 1.34 10.99 -2.71
C ASP A 177 0.14 11.26 -3.67
N GLY A 178 0.27 10.80 -4.93
CA GLY A 178 -0.73 11.06 -5.97
C GLY A 178 -0.80 12.51 -6.45
N MET A 179 0.07 13.40 -5.95
CA MET A 179 0.15 14.80 -6.36
C MET A 179 1.40 15.07 -7.18
N ALA A 180 1.26 15.87 -8.23
CA ALA A 180 2.41 16.34 -9.01
C ALA A 180 3.31 17.22 -8.13
N ARG A 181 4.59 16.91 -8.09
CA ARG A 181 5.59 17.73 -7.39
C ARG A 181 6.03 18.87 -8.30
N ASN A 182 5.51 20.07 -8.09
CA ASN A 182 5.85 21.26 -8.92
C ASN A 182 7.36 21.52 -9.03
N ALA A 183 8.12 21.23 -7.98
CA ALA A 183 9.57 21.41 -7.97
C ALA A 183 10.33 20.44 -8.88
N PHE A 184 9.67 19.41 -9.41
CA PHE A 184 10.28 18.35 -10.23
C PHE A 184 9.59 18.17 -11.59
N THR A 185 9.02 19.25 -12.11
CA THR A 185 8.55 19.31 -13.51
C THR A 185 9.61 20.01 -14.34
N ASN A 186 10.05 19.39 -15.43
CA ASN A 186 11.03 19.96 -16.33
C ASN A 186 10.68 19.65 -17.77
N ASN A 187 10.83 20.66 -18.66
CA ASN A 187 10.67 20.51 -20.09
C ASN A 187 12.05 20.52 -20.75
N VAL A 188 12.27 19.57 -21.65
CA VAL A 188 13.56 19.39 -22.33
C VAL A 188 13.31 19.24 -23.83
N GLU A 189 14.19 19.85 -24.60
CA GLU A 189 14.19 19.76 -26.07
C GLU A 189 15.40 18.93 -26.51
N TYR A 190 15.17 18.01 -27.45
CA TYR A 190 16.21 17.17 -28.07
C TYR A 190 16.24 17.40 -29.58
N ASP A 191 17.44 17.64 -30.11
CA ASP A 191 17.69 17.78 -31.54
C ASP A 191 18.06 16.41 -32.11
N MET A 192 17.14 15.84 -32.88
CA MET A 192 17.26 14.49 -33.43
C MET A 192 18.25 14.39 -34.60
N GLU A 193 18.66 15.52 -35.22
CA GLU A 193 19.77 15.54 -36.17
C GLU A 193 21.11 15.21 -35.52
N LYS A 194 21.23 15.43 -34.19
CA LYS A 194 22.47 15.14 -33.45
C LYS A 194 22.51 13.74 -32.85
N SER A 195 21.37 13.19 -32.51
CA SER A 195 21.28 11.88 -31.88
C SER A 195 19.85 11.34 -31.93
N GLU A 196 19.71 10.07 -32.32
CA GLU A 196 18.44 9.32 -32.24
C GLU A 196 18.16 8.83 -30.80
N ILE A 197 19.07 9.07 -29.85
CA ILE A 197 18.94 8.64 -28.47
C ILE A 197 18.63 9.82 -27.56
N ILE A 198 17.50 9.74 -26.87
CA ILE A 198 17.11 10.62 -25.78
C ILE A 198 17.67 10.05 -24.47
N ASN A 199 18.40 10.87 -23.72
CA ASN A 199 18.94 10.51 -22.40
C ASN A 199 18.41 11.50 -21.35
N TYR A 200 17.66 10.99 -20.36
CA TYR A 200 17.14 11.82 -19.28
C TYR A 200 17.11 11.07 -17.94
N LYS A 201 17.74 11.61 -16.90
CA LYS A 201 17.82 11.00 -15.53
C LYS A 201 18.16 9.50 -15.53
N GLY A 202 19.02 9.08 -16.46
CA GLY A 202 19.44 7.70 -16.61
C GLY A 202 18.53 6.83 -17.48
N ALA A 203 17.35 7.29 -17.85
CA ALA A 203 16.54 6.65 -18.88
C ALA A 203 17.17 6.90 -20.26
N GLN A 204 17.08 5.90 -21.15
CA GLN A 204 17.53 5.97 -22.53
C GLN A 204 16.43 5.45 -23.45
N ILE A 205 16.11 6.25 -24.49
CA ILE A 205 15.07 5.98 -25.47
C ILE A 205 15.68 6.12 -26.85
N GLU A 206 15.54 5.11 -27.69
CA GLU A 206 15.84 5.13 -29.12
C GLU A 206 14.60 5.60 -29.86
N VAL A 207 14.68 6.73 -30.53
CA VAL A 207 13.60 7.25 -31.38
C VAL A 207 13.68 6.60 -32.75
N ILE A 208 12.58 6.05 -33.22
CA ILE A 208 12.48 5.36 -34.52
C ILE A 208 11.87 6.30 -35.55
N ASP A 209 10.78 6.99 -35.18
CA ASP A 209 10.06 7.94 -36.02
C ASP A 209 9.30 8.93 -35.15
N TYR A 210 9.05 10.13 -35.66
CA TYR A 210 8.30 11.15 -34.93
C TYR A 210 7.71 12.20 -35.87
N ASP A 211 6.60 12.77 -35.44
CA ASP A 211 6.02 13.98 -36.03
C ASP A 211 5.46 14.88 -34.92
N ASN A 212 4.71 15.91 -35.27
CA ASN A 212 4.13 16.84 -34.30
C ASN A 212 2.97 16.23 -33.47
N THR A 213 2.52 15.01 -33.79
CA THR A 213 1.36 14.33 -33.17
C THR A 213 1.73 13.06 -32.44
N SER A 214 2.70 12.29 -32.97
CA SER A 214 3.11 10.99 -32.39
C SER A 214 4.62 10.80 -32.40
N ILE A 215 5.07 9.84 -31.59
CA ILE A 215 6.45 9.37 -31.55
C ILE A 215 6.48 7.85 -31.45
N LYS A 216 7.27 7.20 -32.32
CA LYS A 216 7.57 5.77 -32.30
C LYS A 216 8.98 5.56 -31.76
N TYR A 217 9.13 4.72 -30.76
CA TYR A 217 10.40 4.58 -30.03
C TYR A 217 10.54 3.20 -29.34
N LYS A 218 11.75 2.95 -28.82
CA LYS A 218 12.06 1.85 -27.89
C LYS A 218 12.69 2.40 -26.64
N VAL A 219 12.30 1.85 -25.47
CA VAL A 219 13.03 2.09 -24.22
C VAL A 219 14.22 1.14 -24.16
N ILE A 220 15.44 1.71 -24.14
CA ILE A 220 16.69 0.95 -23.93
C ILE A 220 16.96 0.78 -22.45
N LYS A 221 16.64 1.81 -21.64
CA LYS A 221 16.86 1.82 -20.20
C LYS A 221 15.84 2.71 -19.52
N HIS A 222 15.32 2.26 -18.38
CA HIS A 222 14.46 3.07 -17.51
C HIS A 222 15.24 4.04 -16.64
N PHE A 223 14.55 4.91 -15.89
CA PHE A 223 15.19 5.80 -14.92
C PHE A 223 16.04 5.01 -13.92
N ARG A 224 17.08 5.65 -13.40
CA ARG A 224 17.84 5.04 -12.30
C ARG A 224 16.92 4.85 -11.10
N ASN A 225 17.01 3.66 -10.51
CA ASN A 225 16.32 3.39 -9.24
C ASN A 225 17.13 3.95 -8.06
N ASP A 226 17.62 5.20 -8.19
CA ASP A 226 18.37 5.89 -7.11
C ASP A 226 17.41 6.36 -5.98
N ILE A 227 16.24 5.75 -5.88
CA ILE A 227 15.33 5.97 -4.76
C ILE A 227 15.82 5.07 -3.61
N SER A 228 16.96 5.45 -3.03
CA SER A 228 17.34 5.01 -1.69
C SER A 228 16.41 5.73 -0.71
N PHE A 229 15.64 4.96 0.03
CA PHE A 229 14.75 5.39 1.10
C PHE A 229 15.45 5.27 2.44
#